data_e7fb5da9b1ec331ac21f2580d73d64fe
#
_entry.id   e7fb5da9b1ec331ac21f2580d73d64fe
#
_cell.length_a   1.000
_cell.length_b   1.000
_cell.length_c   1.000
_cell.angle_alpha   90.00
_cell.angle_beta   90.00
_cell.angle_gamma   90.00
#
_symmetry.space_group_name_H-M   'P 1'
#
loop_
_entity.id
_entity.type
_entity.pdbx_description
1 polymer ?
#
loop_
_entity_poly.entity_id
_entity_poly.type
_entity_poly.pdbx_seq_one_letter_code
_entity_poly.pdbx_strand_id
1 'polypeptide(L)'
;YKEILKFPLLSSNTYVDGARLFEAATIVDKDKNREGDEFVVIGVTTPETATKTHPKNVKGVTFTEPIAEVNKVVEEIEAKAKAEGKDYKHYVVLAHLGVDTTTPVEWRGSTLAEALSKNPRLKGKRVTVIDGHSHTVESTTYGDNVTYNQTGSYLHNVGRITYKSRQLLGNPSQIPAADAKKLEANPKIAAMVKEIKEKYDAENAVEVVSKSPVELN
;
A
#
# COMPACT_ATOMS: atom_id res chain seq x y z
N TYR A 1 14.04 -11.27 7.37
CA TYR A 1 13.76 -9.98 6.72
C TYR A 1 13.59 -8.82 7.72
N LYS A 2 12.95 -9.03 8.90
CA LYS A 2 12.76 -7.97 9.91
C LYS A 2 14.08 -7.36 10.40
N GLU A 3 15.15 -8.14 10.46
CA GLU A 3 16.49 -7.68 10.89
C GLU A 3 17.22 -6.86 9.82
N ILE A 4 16.88 -7.07 8.54
CA ILE A 4 17.54 -6.41 7.39
C ILE A 4 16.80 -5.12 7.03
N LEU A 5 15.47 -5.14 7.10
CA LEU A 5 14.63 -4.01 6.73
C LEU A 5 14.58 -2.99 7.87
N LYS A 6 14.97 -1.76 7.56
CA LYS A 6 14.95 -0.62 8.51
C LYS A 6 13.60 0.12 8.51
N PHE A 7 12.54 -0.53 8.05
CA PHE A 7 11.17 -0.02 8.03
C PHE A 7 10.19 -1.13 8.42
N PRO A 8 9.03 -0.82 9.01
CA PRO A 8 8.04 -1.80 9.41
C PRO A 8 7.42 -2.50 8.20
N LEU A 9 7.18 -3.81 8.33
CA LEU A 9 6.32 -4.59 7.43
C LEU A 9 4.95 -4.67 8.08
N LEU A 10 3.92 -4.26 7.35
CA LEU A 10 2.57 -4.14 7.88
C LEU A 10 1.61 -5.10 7.18
N SER A 11 0.86 -5.87 7.97
CA SER A 11 -0.33 -6.59 7.50
C SER A 11 -1.24 -6.89 8.69
N SER A 12 -2.42 -6.28 8.70
CA SER A 12 -3.41 -6.45 9.78
C SER A 12 -4.03 -7.83 9.80
N ASN A 13 -4.10 -8.51 8.65
CA ASN A 13 -4.88 -9.72 8.45
C ASN A 13 -4.07 -10.97 8.08
N THR A 14 -2.76 -10.98 8.29
CA THR A 14 -1.89 -12.15 8.04
C THR A 14 -1.49 -12.79 9.35
N TYR A 15 -1.81 -14.08 9.52
CA TYR A 15 -1.63 -14.82 10.76
C TYR A 15 -0.84 -16.13 10.56
N VAL A 16 -0.09 -16.52 11.59
CA VAL A 16 0.54 -17.82 11.74
C VAL A 16 0.26 -18.31 13.15
N ASP A 17 -0.25 -19.52 13.29
CA ASP A 17 -0.59 -20.14 14.59
C ASP A 17 -1.47 -19.24 15.49
N GLY A 18 -2.40 -18.50 14.87
CA GLY A 18 -3.34 -17.61 15.56
C GLY A 18 -2.76 -16.26 16.00
N ALA A 19 -1.48 -16.01 15.75
CA ALA A 19 -0.83 -14.71 16.01
C ALA A 19 -0.59 -13.93 14.71
N ARG A 20 -0.75 -12.62 14.75
CA ARG A 20 -0.38 -11.76 13.59
C ARG A 20 1.10 -11.92 13.27
N LEU A 21 1.40 -12.22 12.02
CA LEU A 21 2.77 -12.38 11.52
C LEU A 21 3.52 -11.05 11.43
N PHE A 22 2.82 -9.97 11.10
CA PHE A 22 3.35 -8.61 10.94
C PHE A 22 2.66 -7.65 11.90
N GLU A 23 3.24 -6.48 12.08
CA GLU A 23 2.54 -5.38 12.72
C GLU A 23 1.32 -4.97 11.88
N ALA A 24 0.20 -4.69 12.54
CA ALA A 24 -1.01 -4.28 11.85
C ALA A 24 -0.91 -2.85 11.32
N ALA A 25 -0.26 -1.99 12.10
CA ALA A 25 -0.14 -0.56 11.82
C ALA A 25 1.12 0.01 12.45
N THR A 26 1.50 1.20 11.96
CA THR A 26 2.52 2.05 12.58
C THR A 26 2.08 3.50 12.55
N ILE A 27 2.66 4.32 13.41
CA ILE A 27 2.43 5.76 13.42
C ILE A 27 3.68 6.44 12.90
N VAL A 28 3.51 7.22 11.84
CA VAL A 28 4.57 8.04 11.26
C VAL A 28 4.37 9.47 11.74
N ASP A 29 5.27 9.90 12.59
CA ASP A 29 5.36 11.26 13.11
C ASP A 29 6.62 11.90 12.52
N LYS A 30 6.41 12.86 11.65
CA LYS A 30 7.49 13.52 10.92
C LYS A 30 8.11 14.67 11.72
N ASP A 31 7.33 15.36 12.50
CA ASP A 31 7.75 16.48 13.34
C ASP A 31 7.23 16.32 14.77
N LYS A 32 8.04 15.71 15.61
CA LYS A 32 7.70 15.42 17.02
C LYS A 32 7.35 16.65 17.88
N ASN A 33 7.60 17.85 17.37
CA ASN A 33 7.26 19.11 18.04
C ASN A 33 5.91 19.69 17.55
N ARG A 34 5.24 19.01 16.62
CA ARG A 34 3.97 19.46 16.05
C ARG A 34 2.92 18.39 16.21
N GLU A 35 1.86 18.70 16.92
CA GLU A 35 0.70 17.82 17.07
C GLU A 35 -0.21 17.88 15.83
N GLY A 36 -0.81 16.74 15.48
CA GLY A 36 -1.83 16.63 14.43
C GLY A 36 -1.29 16.46 13.02
N ASP A 37 0.02 16.20 12.85
CA ASP A 37 0.65 15.85 11.59
C ASP A 37 1.07 14.38 11.50
N GLU A 38 0.73 13.59 12.51
CA GLU A 38 0.97 12.15 12.52
C GLU A 38 0.07 11.43 11.50
N PHE A 39 0.64 10.40 10.90
CA PHE A 39 -0.07 9.49 10.03
C PHE A 39 -0.17 8.11 10.68
N VAL A 40 -1.39 7.62 10.84
CA VAL A 40 -1.63 6.21 11.14
C VAL A 40 -1.55 5.45 9.83
N VAL A 41 -0.63 4.51 9.71
CA VAL A 41 -0.44 3.69 8.51
C VAL A 41 -0.81 2.25 8.84
N ILE A 42 -1.81 1.70 8.17
CA ILE A 42 -2.33 0.35 8.35
C ILE A 42 -2.02 -0.47 7.10
N GLY A 43 -1.51 -1.70 7.26
CA GLY A 43 -1.30 -2.62 6.14
C GLY A 43 -2.42 -3.65 6.03
N VAL A 44 -2.81 -4.05 4.81
CA VAL A 44 -3.77 -5.13 4.58
C VAL A 44 -3.46 -5.89 3.30
N THR A 45 -3.58 -7.22 3.35
CA THR A 45 -3.21 -8.13 2.27
C THR A 45 -4.43 -8.89 1.78
N THR A 46 -4.53 -9.14 0.47
CA THR A 46 -5.63 -9.93 -0.10
C THR A 46 -5.61 -11.37 0.41
N PRO A 47 -6.76 -11.92 0.84
CA PRO A 47 -6.88 -13.35 1.16
C PRO A 47 -6.61 -14.26 -0.06
N GLU A 48 -6.72 -13.74 -1.29
CA GLU A 48 -6.34 -14.48 -2.51
C GLU A 48 -4.87 -14.92 -2.52
N THR A 49 -4.01 -14.32 -1.67
CA THR A 49 -2.62 -14.75 -1.48
C THR A 49 -2.54 -16.24 -1.10
N ALA A 50 -3.52 -16.78 -0.39
CA ALA A 50 -3.58 -18.20 -0.04
C ALA A 50 -3.63 -19.13 -1.26
N THR A 51 -4.18 -18.66 -2.39
CA THR A 51 -4.41 -19.45 -3.61
C THR A 51 -3.62 -18.97 -4.82
N LYS A 52 -3.25 -17.69 -4.85
CA LYS A 52 -2.55 -17.05 -5.98
C LYS A 52 -1.02 -17.04 -5.85
N THR A 53 -0.46 -17.67 -4.81
CA THR A 53 0.98 -17.87 -4.66
C THR A 53 1.32 -19.36 -4.56
N HIS A 54 2.62 -19.70 -4.64
CA HIS A 54 3.04 -21.08 -4.53
C HIS A 54 2.72 -21.64 -3.13
N PRO A 55 2.05 -22.81 -3.00
CA PRO A 55 1.56 -23.34 -1.72
C PRO A 55 2.63 -23.44 -0.63
N LYS A 56 3.90 -23.68 -1.00
CA LYS A 56 5.01 -23.71 -0.03
C LYS A 56 5.20 -22.39 0.73
N ASN A 57 4.86 -21.26 0.09
CA ASN A 57 5.09 -19.93 0.64
C ASN A 57 4.02 -19.54 1.68
N VAL A 58 2.88 -20.21 1.68
CA VAL A 58 1.73 -19.89 2.55
C VAL A 58 1.35 -21.04 3.49
N LYS A 59 2.20 -22.08 3.59
CA LYS A 59 1.95 -23.20 4.50
C LYS A 59 1.90 -22.70 5.95
N GLY A 60 0.76 -22.92 6.63
CA GLY A 60 0.53 -22.45 7.99
C GLY A 60 0.20 -20.97 8.11
N VAL A 61 0.08 -20.24 6.99
CA VAL A 61 -0.35 -18.85 6.96
C VAL A 61 -1.84 -18.79 6.69
N THR A 62 -2.55 -17.96 7.44
CA THR A 62 -3.96 -17.65 7.22
C THR A 62 -4.16 -16.16 6.98
N PHE A 63 -5.13 -15.84 6.15
CA PHE A 63 -5.52 -14.47 5.84
C PHE A 63 -6.99 -14.30 6.24
N THR A 64 -7.26 -13.34 7.12
CA THR A 64 -8.61 -13.04 7.59
C THR A 64 -9.26 -11.93 6.77
N GLU A 65 -10.55 -11.68 7.03
CA GLU A 65 -11.36 -10.71 6.28
C GLU A 65 -10.79 -9.28 6.38
N PRO A 66 -10.43 -8.66 5.24
CA PRO A 66 -9.73 -7.37 5.21
C PRO A 66 -10.48 -6.25 5.92
N ILE A 67 -11.78 -6.11 5.66
CA ILE A 67 -12.60 -5.02 6.19
C ILE A 67 -12.73 -5.13 7.71
N ALA A 68 -13.02 -6.34 8.21
CA ALA A 68 -13.15 -6.60 9.64
C ALA A 68 -11.83 -6.30 10.39
N GLU A 69 -10.70 -6.76 9.84
CA GLU A 69 -9.41 -6.56 10.48
C GLU A 69 -8.96 -5.10 10.45
N VAL A 70 -9.14 -4.38 9.34
CA VAL A 70 -8.80 -2.94 9.30
C VAL A 70 -9.67 -2.14 10.27
N ASN A 71 -10.98 -2.40 10.33
CA ASN A 71 -11.88 -1.73 11.28
C ASN A 71 -11.49 -2.03 12.74
N LYS A 72 -11.10 -3.26 13.06
CA LYS A 72 -10.60 -3.64 14.39
C LYS A 72 -9.33 -2.87 14.74
N VAL A 73 -8.38 -2.74 13.81
CA VAL A 73 -7.16 -1.96 14.03
C VAL A 73 -7.46 -0.48 14.24
N VAL A 74 -8.38 0.09 13.48
CA VAL A 74 -8.86 1.48 13.71
C VAL A 74 -9.42 1.63 15.12
N GLU A 75 -10.24 0.69 15.58
CA GLU A 75 -10.80 0.70 16.93
C GLU A 75 -9.72 0.64 18.02
N GLU A 76 -8.76 -0.28 17.86
CA GLU A 76 -7.63 -0.44 18.79
C GLU A 76 -6.80 0.86 18.89
N ILE A 77 -6.51 1.49 17.74
CA ILE A 77 -5.72 2.73 17.66
C ILE A 77 -6.49 3.90 18.26
N GLU A 78 -7.78 4.08 17.94
CA GLU A 78 -8.59 5.17 18.48
C GLU A 78 -8.79 5.03 20.00
N ALA A 79 -8.97 3.80 20.51
CA ALA A 79 -9.06 3.56 21.94
C ALA A 79 -7.75 3.92 22.65
N LYS A 80 -6.61 3.53 22.09
CA LYS A 80 -5.29 3.88 22.64
C LYS A 80 -5.03 5.39 22.57
N ALA A 81 -5.31 6.02 21.43
CA ALA A 81 -5.16 7.46 21.26
C ALA A 81 -5.97 8.23 22.29
N LYS A 82 -7.24 7.85 22.49
CA LYS A 82 -8.11 8.45 23.51
C LYS A 82 -7.53 8.31 24.92
N ALA A 83 -7.00 7.14 25.27
CA ALA A 83 -6.37 6.90 26.58
C ALA A 83 -5.10 7.75 26.78
N GLU A 84 -4.36 8.05 25.70
CA GLU A 84 -3.16 8.88 25.72
C GLU A 84 -3.43 10.37 25.50
N GLY A 85 -4.70 10.79 25.33
CA GLY A 85 -5.08 12.18 25.05
C GLY A 85 -4.69 12.65 23.65
N LYS A 86 -4.50 11.73 22.71
CA LYS A 86 -4.15 11.99 21.30
C LYS A 86 -5.38 11.93 20.40
N ASP A 87 -5.30 12.63 19.26
CA ASP A 87 -6.34 12.62 18.23
C ASP A 87 -5.71 12.63 16.83
N TYR A 88 -5.53 11.45 16.27
CA TYR A 88 -4.95 11.28 14.93
C TYR A 88 -5.94 11.74 13.85
N LYS A 89 -5.47 12.59 12.94
CA LYS A 89 -6.28 13.19 11.87
C LYS A 89 -6.09 12.53 10.51
N HIS A 90 -5.02 11.77 10.32
CA HIS A 90 -4.64 11.18 9.05
C HIS A 90 -4.46 9.67 9.14
N TYR A 91 -5.25 8.94 8.35
CA TYR A 91 -5.17 7.50 8.18
C TYR A 91 -4.76 7.16 6.76
N VAL A 92 -3.77 6.31 6.62
CA VAL A 92 -3.34 5.74 5.34
C VAL A 92 -3.47 4.23 5.43
N VAL A 93 -4.23 3.62 4.52
CA VAL A 93 -4.33 2.18 4.38
C VAL A 93 -3.53 1.76 3.17
N LEU A 94 -2.45 1.03 3.39
CA LEU A 94 -1.64 0.40 2.35
C LEU A 94 -2.25 -0.97 2.07
N ALA A 95 -2.98 -1.08 0.99
CA ALA A 95 -3.72 -2.27 0.61
C ALA A 95 -3.08 -2.98 -0.58
N HIS A 96 -3.23 -4.29 -0.63
CA HIS A 96 -3.00 -5.09 -1.82
C HIS A 96 -4.22 -6.00 -2.03
N LEU A 97 -5.34 -5.40 -2.42
CA LEU A 97 -6.67 -6.03 -2.51
C LEU A 97 -7.19 -6.07 -3.94
N GLY A 98 -7.04 -4.97 -4.67
CA GLY A 98 -7.53 -4.82 -6.03
C GLY A 98 -9.03 -4.55 -6.14
N VAL A 99 -9.48 -4.44 -7.39
CA VAL A 99 -10.88 -4.22 -7.77
C VAL A 99 -11.33 -5.17 -8.89
N ASP A 100 -10.60 -6.26 -9.12
CA ASP A 100 -10.94 -7.23 -10.16
C ASP A 100 -12.33 -7.81 -9.95
N THR A 101 -13.04 -8.03 -11.04
CA THR A 101 -14.39 -8.63 -10.99
C THR A 101 -14.36 -10.08 -10.51
N THR A 102 -13.24 -10.78 -10.63
CA THR A 102 -13.01 -12.15 -10.14
C THR A 102 -12.71 -12.22 -8.65
N THR A 103 -12.27 -11.10 -8.03
CA THR A 103 -12.07 -11.01 -6.59
C THR A 103 -13.42 -10.89 -5.88
N PRO A 104 -13.67 -11.67 -4.82
CA PRO A 104 -14.87 -11.52 -3.98
C PRO A 104 -15.09 -10.05 -3.58
N VAL A 105 -16.33 -9.59 -3.66
CA VAL A 105 -16.66 -8.16 -3.43
C VAL A 105 -16.19 -7.69 -2.05
N GLU A 106 -16.34 -8.52 -1.04
CA GLU A 106 -15.94 -8.27 0.35
C GLU A 106 -14.42 -8.14 0.53
N TRP A 107 -13.61 -8.59 -0.43
CA TRP A 107 -12.14 -8.49 -0.39
C TRP A 107 -11.59 -7.36 -1.25
N ARG A 108 -12.44 -6.61 -1.97
CA ARG A 108 -12.00 -5.52 -2.84
C ARG A 108 -11.61 -4.28 -2.05
N GLY A 109 -10.59 -3.59 -2.54
CA GLY A 109 -10.15 -2.33 -1.95
C GLY A 109 -11.19 -1.21 -2.02
N SER A 110 -12.03 -1.21 -3.06
CA SER A 110 -13.17 -0.30 -3.18
C SER A 110 -14.22 -0.52 -2.09
N THR A 111 -14.52 -1.79 -1.77
CA THR A 111 -15.45 -2.15 -0.69
C THR A 111 -14.88 -1.78 0.68
N LEU A 112 -13.57 -1.98 0.88
CA LEU A 112 -12.88 -1.51 2.08
C LEU A 112 -12.99 0.02 2.21
N ALA A 113 -12.72 0.78 1.14
CA ALA A 113 -12.81 2.23 1.14
C ALA A 113 -14.22 2.72 1.48
N GLU A 114 -15.25 2.08 0.91
CA GLU A 114 -16.64 2.36 1.23
C GLU A 114 -16.97 2.07 2.70
N ALA A 115 -16.50 0.94 3.25
CA ALA A 115 -16.71 0.59 4.66
C ALA A 115 -16.03 1.61 5.59
N LEU A 116 -14.82 2.05 5.25
CA LEU A 116 -14.11 3.07 6.04
C LEU A 116 -14.83 4.43 6.02
N SER A 117 -15.47 4.80 4.92
CA SER A 117 -16.25 6.04 4.83
C SER A 117 -17.48 6.05 5.75
N LYS A 118 -17.97 4.85 6.09
CA LYS A 118 -19.11 4.64 6.99
C LYS A 118 -18.69 4.41 8.45
N ASN A 119 -17.39 4.30 8.73
CA ASN A 119 -16.88 4.07 10.09
C ASN A 119 -16.96 5.34 10.94
N PRO A 120 -17.78 5.37 12.01
CA PRO A 120 -17.98 6.57 12.81
C PRO A 120 -16.71 7.08 13.51
N ARG A 121 -15.72 6.19 13.77
CA ARG A 121 -14.43 6.57 14.37
C ARG A 121 -13.55 7.38 13.43
N LEU A 122 -13.79 7.28 12.11
CA LEU A 122 -13.05 8.00 11.08
C LEU A 122 -13.76 9.27 10.60
N LYS A 123 -14.94 9.59 11.16
CA LYS A 123 -15.68 10.79 10.80
C LYS A 123 -14.84 12.05 11.07
N GLY A 124 -14.72 12.91 10.06
CA GLY A 124 -13.94 14.14 10.12
C GLY A 124 -12.42 13.94 10.07
N LYS A 125 -11.96 12.72 9.76
CA LYS A 125 -10.53 12.39 9.58
C LYS A 125 -10.25 12.16 8.10
N ARG A 126 -9.02 12.43 7.66
CA ARG A 126 -8.55 12.12 6.30
C ARG A 126 -8.19 10.65 6.22
N VAL A 127 -8.81 9.94 5.28
CA VAL A 127 -8.52 8.52 5.03
C VAL A 127 -8.08 8.35 3.59
N THR A 128 -6.87 7.87 3.40
CA THR A 128 -6.29 7.57 2.09
C THR A 128 -6.10 6.07 1.96
N VAL A 129 -6.76 5.43 1.00
CA VAL A 129 -6.50 4.04 0.62
C VAL A 129 -5.61 4.05 -0.61
N ILE A 130 -4.44 3.43 -0.50
CA ILE A 130 -3.49 3.21 -1.59
C ILE A 130 -3.47 1.71 -1.83
N ASP A 131 -3.97 1.29 -2.98
CA ASP A 131 -4.18 -0.11 -3.32
C ASP A 131 -3.36 -0.54 -4.55
N GLY A 132 -3.32 -1.84 -4.80
CA GLY A 132 -2.65 -2.48 -5.94
C GLY A 132 -3.37 -3.76 -6.37
N HIS A 133 -2.63 -4.80 -6.79
CA HIS A 133 -3.10 -6.12 -7.18
C HIS A 133 -3.74 -6.19 -8.57
N SER A 134 -4.78 -5.41 -8.86
CA SER A 134 -5.52 -5.46 -10.13
C SER A 134 -4.87 -4.67 -11.27
N HIS A 135 -3.73 -4.03 -11.03
CA HIS A 135 -3.02 -3.20 -12.02
C HIS A 135 -3.88 -2.08 -12.64
N THR A 136 -4.92 -1.66 -11.95
CA THR A 136 -5.89 -0.67 -12.41
C THR A 136 -5.35 0.74 -12.19
N VAL A 137 -5.69 1.67 -13.07
CA VAL A 137 -5.49 3.10 -12.85
C VAL A 137 -6.83 3.68 -12.43
N GLU A 138 -6.96 4.00 -11.14
CA GLU A 138 -8.24 4.42 -10.56
C GLU A 138 -8.02 5.44 -9.45
N SER A 139 -8.95 6.40 -9.37
CA SER A 139 -9.07 7.32 -8.27
C SER A 139 -10.53 7.60 -8.01
N THR A 140 -11.01 7.22 -6.83
CA THR A 140 -12.42 7.33 -6.43
C THR A 140 -12.52 7.86 -5.02
N THR A 141 -13.59 8.59 -4.71
CA THR A 141 -13.87 9.09 -3.35
C THR A 141 -15.10 8.39 -2.78
N TYR A 142 -15.06 8.12 -1.49
CA TYR A 142 -16.17 7.52 -0.74
C TYR A 142 -16.52 8.41 0.45
N GLY A 143 -17.80 8.76 0.57
CA GLY A 143 -18.26 9.72 1.57
C GLY A 143 -17.59 11.08 1.40
N ASP A 144 -17.34 11.74 2.53
CA ASP A 144 -16.74 13.08 2.57
C ASP A 144 -15.26 13.08 3.00
N ASN A 145 -14.66 11.89 3.21
CA ASN A 145 -13.36 11.80 3.86
C ASN A 145 -12.44 10.66 3.36
N VAL A 146 -12.89 9.76 2.49
CA VAL A 146 -12.05 8.65 2.00
C VAL A 146 -11.68 8.85 0.53
N THR A 147 -10.38 8.79 0.25
CA THR A 147 -9.81 8.82 -1.11
C THR A 147 -9.15 7.48 -1.40
N TYR A 148 -9.65 6.77 -2.42
CA TYR A 148 -9.14 5.48 -2.90
C TYR A 148 -8.34 5.65 -4.17
N ASN A 149 -7.17 4.99 -4.28
CA ASN A 149 -6.29 5.17 -5.44
C ASN A 149 -5.52 3.90 -5.78
N GLN A 150 -5.40 3.62 -7.08
CA GLN A 150 -4.42 2.73 -7.69
C GLN A 150 -3.73 3.45 -8.87
N THR A 151 -2.49 3.09 -9.18
CA THR A 151 -1.65 3.76 -10.17
C THR A 151 -1.19 2.85 -11.31
N GLY A 152 -1.85 1.71 -11.49
CA GLY A 152 -1.46 0.71 -12.49
C GLY A 152 -0.31 -0.18 -12.00
N SER A 153 0.59 -0.52 -12.89
CA SER A 153 1.69 -1.45 -12.63
C SER A 153 3.00 -1.01 -13.30
N TYR A 154 4.09 -1.71 -12.98
CA TYR A 154 5.41 -1.58 -13.63
C TYR A 154 5.98 -0.15 -13.68
N LEU A 155 5.65 0.69 -12.70
CA LEU A 155 6.06 2.10 -12.64
C LEU A 155 5.64 2.94 -13.86
N HIS A 156 4.55 2.54 -14.53
CA HIS A 156 4.01 3.33 -15.64
C HIS A 156 3.49 4.69 -15.16
N ASN A 157 3.10 4.79 -13.90
CA ASN A 157 2.65 6.04 -13.28
C ASN A 157 3.20 6.16 -11.85
N VAL A 158 3.39 7.40 -11.42
CA VAL A 158 3.57 7.77 -10.01
C VAL A 158 2.31 8.49 -9.54
N GLY A 159 1.64 7.96 -8.53
CA GLY A 159 0.48 8.60 -7.92
C GLY A 159 0.89 9.69 -6.94
N ARG A 160 0.18 10.81 -6.98
CA ARG A 160 0.32 11.90 -6.01
C ARG A 160 -1.06 12.32 -5.52
N ILE A 161 -1.22 12.37 -4.19
CA ILE A 161 -2.45 12.83 -3.55
C ILE A 161 -2.12 14.09 -2.78
N THR A 162 -2.80 15.20 -3.12
CA THR A 162 -2.59 16.49 -2.48
C THR A 162 -3.82 16.85 -1.65
N TYR A 163 -3.60 17.24 -0.41
CA TYR A 163 -4.64 17.75 0.47
C TYR A 163 -4.51 19.26 0.60
N LYS A 164 -5.58 19.99 0.33
CA LYS A 164 -5.69 21.41 0.67
C LYS A 164 -6.07 21.57 2.15
N SER A 165 -5.75 22.73 2.72
CA SER A 165 -6.13 23.05 4.09
C SER A 165 -7.63 22.84 4.31
N ARG A 166 -8.00 22.22 5.45
CA ARG A 166 -9.38 21.89 5.85
C ARG A 166 -10.16 20.93 4.94
N GLN A 167 -9.59 20.43 3.84
CA GLN A 167 -10.23 19.40 3.03
C GLN A 167 -9.91 18.00 3.59
N LEU A 168 -10.92 17.13 3.64
CA LEU A 168 -10.77 15.73 4.04
C LEU A 168 -10.48 14.82 2.85
N LEU A 169 -11.00 15.16 1.66
CA LEU A 169 -10.71 14.43 0.43
C LEU A 169 -9.43 14.92 -0.22
N GLY A 170 -8.59 13.97 -0.64
CA GLY A 170 -7.40 14.25 -1.40
C GLY A 170 -7.70 14.55 -2.87
N ASN A 171 -6.86 15.36 -3.51
CA ASN A 171 -6.87 15.57 -4.95
C ASN A 171 -5.82 14.65 -5.58
N PRO A 172 -6.23 13.56 -6.23
CA PRO A 172 -5.32 12.63 -6.87
C PRO A 172 -4.81 13.19 -8.18
N SER A 173 -3.57 12.89 -8.51
CA SER A 173 -2.97 13.13 -9.81
C SER A 173 -2.00 12.01 -10.13
N GLN A 174 -1.78 11.76 -11.42
CA GLN A 174 -0.83 10.76 -11.90
C GLN A 174 0.25 11.44 -12.73
N ILE A 175 1.48 11.01 -12.52
CA ILE A 175 2.65 11.41 -13.31
C ILE A 175 3.05 10.21 -14.15
N PRO A 176 2.76 10.20 -15.47
CA PRO A 176 3.18 9.11 -16.35
C PRO A 176 4.70 8.96 -16.36
N ALA A 177 5.20 7.73 -16.58
CA ALA A 177 6.63 7.45 -16.66
C ALA A 177 7.34 8.31 -17.73
N ALA A 178 6.67 8.62 -18.84
CA ALA A 178 7.19 9.49 -19.88
C ALA A 178 7.49 10.91 -19.37
N ASP A 179 6.68 11.43 -18.45
CA ASP A 179 6.90 12.74 -17.84
C ASP A 179 7.91 12.67 -16.70
N ALA A 180 7.87 11.60 -15.90
CA ALA A 180 8.87 11.37 -14.85
C ALA A 180 10.30 11.28 -15.40
N LYS A 181 10.49 10.70 -16.59
CA LYS A 181 11.80 10.64 -17.28
C LYS A 181 12.37 12.00 -17.69
N LYS A 182 11.54 13.04 -17.73
CA LYS A 182 11.99 14.42 -18.04
C LYS A 182 12.50 15.15 -16.80
N LEU A 183 12.26 14.60 -15.62
CA LEU A 183 12.74 15.18 -14.36
C LEU A 183 14.22 14.86 -14.16
N GLU A 184 14.92 15.77 -13.50
CA GLU A 184 16.29 15.54 -13.08
C GLU A 184 16.34 14.42 -12.05
N ALA A 185 17.17 13.40 -12.32
CA ALA A 185 17.34 12.28 -11.42
C ALA A 185 18.14 12.70 -10.17
N ASN A 186 17.72 12.25 -9.01
CA ASN A 186 18.52 12.39 -7.80
C ASN A 186 19.85 11.62 -7.99
N PRO A 187 21.03 12.30 -7.97
CA PRO A 187 22.31 11.68 -8.34
C PRO A 187 22.67 10.51 -7.42
N LYS A 188 22.36 10.60 -6.15
CA LYS A 188 22.64 9.53 -5.17
C LYS A 188 21.80 8.27 -5.46
N ILE A 189 20.52 8.43 -5.75
CA ILE A 189 19.64 7.30 -6.09
C ILE A 189 20.04 6.71 -7.44
N ALA A 190 20.33 7.55 -8.44
CA ALA A 190 20.79 7.10 -9.75
C ALA A 190 22.07 6.25 -9.67
N ALA A 191 23.04 6.65 -8.83
CA ALA A 191 24.27 5.89 -8.60
C ALA A 191 23.97 4.53 -7.95
N MET A 192 23.10 4.47 -6.94
CA MET A 192 22.70 3.21 -6.30
C MET A 192 22.00 2.25 -7.29
N VAL A 193 21.08 2.77 -8.10
CA VAL A 193 20.36 1.96 -9.10
C VAL A 193 21.35 1.43 -10.14
N LYS A 194 22.32 2.24 -10.59
CA LYS A 194 23.35 1.82 -11.53
C LYS A 194 24.21 0.68 -10.95
N GLU A 195 24.68 0.80 -9.74
CA GLU A 195 25.46 -0.24 -9.06
C GLU A 195 24.69 -1.57 -8.94
N ILE A 196 23.43 -1.51 -8.51
CA ILE A 196 22.56 -2.69 -8.39
C ILE A 196 22.37 -3.34 -9.76
N LYS A 197 22.13 -2.54 -10.80
CA LYS A 197 21.94 -3.04 -12.16
C LYS A 197 23.19 -3.71 -12.70
N GLU A 198 24.35 -3.08 -12.56
CA GLU A 198 25.64 -3.65 -13.02
C GLU A 198 25.93 -4.99 -12.33
N LYS A 199 25.66 -5.09 -11.03
CA LYS A 199 25.81 -6.32 -10.27
C LYS A 199 24.84 -7.41 -10.75
N TYR A 200 23.56 -7.06 -10.93
CA TYR A 200 22.55 -7.98 -11.45
C TYR A 200 22.91 -8.49 -12.86
N ASP A 201 23.30 -7.58 -13.76
CA ASP A 201 23.68 -7.93 -15.14
C ASP A 201 24.91 -8.86 -15.16
N ALA A 202 25.89 -8.64 -14.29
CA ALA A 202 27.06 -9.51 -14.15
C ALA A 202 26.72 -10.91 -13.63
N GLU A 203 25.84 -10.99 -12.62
CA GLU A 203 25.40 -12.26 -12.02
C GLU A 203 24.47 -13.09 -12.96
N ASN A 204 23.75 -12.42 -13.87
CA ASN A 204 22.79 -13.03 -14.79
C ASN A 204 23.23 -12.94 -16.25
N ALA A 205 24.51 -12.73 -16.49
CA ALA A 205 25.06 -12.72 -17.86
C ALA A 205 24.82 -14.08 -18.54
N VAL A 206 24.14 -14.06 -19.70
CA VAL A 206 23.87 -15.28 -20.51
C VAL A 206 24.76 -15.22 -21.74
N GLU A 207 25.46 -16.30 -21.99
CA GLU A 207 26.19 -16.46 -23.23
C GLU A 207 25.21 -16.64 -24.40
N VAL A 208 25.26 -15.75 -25.35
CA VAL A 208 24.43 -15.86 -26.58
C VAL A 208 25.09 -16.84 -27.54
N VAL A 209 24.62 -18.09 -27.53
CA VAL A 209 25.13 -19.17 -28.36
C VAL A 209 24.62 -19.10 -29.80
N SER A 210 23.45 -18.50 -30.03
CA SER A 210 22.90 -18.23 -31.36
C SER A 210 21.82 -17.14 -31.32
N LYS A 211 21.55 -16.55 -32.50
CA LYS A 211 20.43 -15.60 -32.66
C LYS A 211 19.48 -16.16 -33.73
N SER A 212 18.17 -16.13 -33.46
CA SER A 212 17.18 -16.41 -34.49
C SER A 212 17.16 -15.28 -35.51
N PRO A 213 17.18 -15.57 -36.83
CA PRO A 213 17.03 -14.57 -37.88
C PRO A 213 15.60 -14.02 -37.98
N VAL A 214 14.64 -14.61 -37.27
CA VAL A 214 13.23 -14.21 -37.21
C VAL A 214 12.80 -14.06 -35.77
N GLU A 215 11.87 -13.14 -35.53
CA GLU A 215 11.21 -12.97 -34.22
C GLU A 215 10.37 -14.21 -33.92
N LEU A 216 10.60 -14.85 -32.79
CA LEU A 216 9.81 -15.99 -32.33
C LEU A 216 8.63 -15.45 -31.54
N ASN A 217 7.41 -15.65 -32.02
CA ASN A 217 6.16 -15.33 -31.33
C ASN A 217 5.86 -16.31 -30.23
#